data_7d8569e82e33c568913b606021c5e387
#
_entry.id   7d8569e82e33c568913b606021c5e387
#
_cell.length_a   1.000
_cell.length_b   1.000
_cell.length_c   1.000
_cell.angle_alpha   90.00
_cell.angle_beta   90.00
_cell.angle_gamma   90.00
#
_symmetry.space_group_name_H-M   'P 1'
#
loop_
_entity.id
_entity.type
_entity.pdbx_description
1 polymer ?
#
loop_
_entity_poly.entity_id
_entity_poly.type
_entity_poly.pdbx_seq_one_letter_code
_entity_poly.pdbx_strand_id
1 'polypeptide(L)'
;MKKMFSSLLAIFTSALLLSGSGIAVCAQGAETEISSADLSGAVLTIGEYEEENGTDISVLSNFAEGSYNYGDFLDANNTAVYNEFRKLVEPSTDKVTIELPVTVTFETSTSSASKFTDEDSTAFSQAVFGACKPGIDSVLFDYPEIFWLDSANMSISIGNDTKCSYSSSSGKYKWKVYTIIITPKYYDVYGSLADVSEYKEKLEDAVDAFAVEGATRYDTLKAVHDKISEFTYYDTAATFSDSPIGALVEPGVVCEGYSEAFKLCCDSLGIPCVLVFGNYNAEAKTAHMWNYVQMEDGKWYAVDVTWDDLDNASVVKYAYFLKGSVSFNTNHTPSADYIITQLTYPELSTDDYVPGAQPVYAQGDLNRDGSVGVADLVYCYNAVMGDEVKYSCDANADGRVSSLDITYMRKLLMS
;
A
#
# COMPACT_ATOMS: atom_id res chain seq x y z
N MET A 1 2.67 -4.88 -18.50
CA MET A 1 3.15 -6.27 -18.52
C MET A 1 4.67 -6.42 -18.71
N LYS A 2 5.32 -5.77 -19.69
CA LYS A 2 6.79 -5.89 -19.84
C LYS A 2 7.57 -5.29 -18.65
N LYS A 3 7.13 -4.19 -18.05
CA LYS A 3 7.77 -3.58 -16.88
C LYS A 3 7.48 -4.38 -15.60
N MET A 4 6.26 -4.88 -15.38
CA MET A 4 5.96 -5.83 -14.29
C MET A 4 6.81 -7.10 -14.37
N PHE A 5 6.98 -7.69 -15.58
CA PHE A 5 7.86 -8.85 -15.76
C PHE A 5 9.35 -8.50 -15.71
N SER A 6 9.77 -7.30 -16.12
CA SER A 6 11.15 -6.86 -15.95
C SER A 6 11.50 -6.59 -14.49
N SER A 7 10.56 -6.11 -13.68
CA SER A 7 10.72 -5.98 -12.22
C SER A 7 10.86 -7.35 -11.54
N LEU A 8 10.10 -8.36 -11.96
CA LEU A 8 10.22 -9.73 -11.44
C LEU A 8 11.56 -10.39 -11.77
N LEU A 9 12.19 -10.06 -12.89
CA LEU A 9 13.48 -10.65 -13.31
C LEU A 9 14.68 -9.76 -12.90
N ALA A 10 14.49 -8.43 -12.81
CA ALA A 10 15.53 -7.48 -12.43
C ALA A 10 15.92 -7.56 -10.94
N ILE A 11 15.04 -8.06 -10.07
CA ILE A 11 15.33 -8.22 -8.63
C ILE A 11 16.47 -9.22 -8.38
N PHE A 12 16.69 -10.17 -9.29
CA PHE A 12 17.80 -11.11 -9.19
C PHE A 12 19.08 -10.65 -9.91
N THR A 13 19.01 -9.60 -10.74
CA THR A 13 20.15 -9.11 -11.52
C THR A 13 20.49 -7.64 -11.29
N SER A 14 19.71 -6.90 -10.48
CA SER A 14 20.14 -5.57 -10.02
C SER A 14 21.38 -5.78 -9.20
N ALA A 15 22.51 -5.64 -9.87
CA ALA A 15 23.80 -5.67 -9.23
C ALA A 15 23.70 -4.79 -7.99
N LEU A 16 23.95 -5.39 -6.84
CA LEU A 16 24.31 -4.72 -5.62
C LEU A 16 25.41 -3.72 -6.00
N LEU A 17 25.04 -2.51 -6.37
CA LEU A 17 25.97 -1.41 -6.47
C LEU A 17 26.34 -1.05 -5.03
N LEU A 18 27.09 -1.95 -4.41
CA LEU A 18 28.02 -1.60 -3.36
C LEU A 18 29.02 -0.68 -4.05
N SER A 19 28.65 0.61 -4.17
CA SER A 19 29.60 1.66 -4.53
C SER A 19 30.74 1.54 -3.51
N GLY A 20 31.85 1.00 -4.00
CA GLY A 20 32.97 0.58 -3.19
C GLY A 20 33.47 1.69 -2.30
N SER A 21 33.60 1.37 -1.06
CA SER A 21 34.73 1.80 -0.23
C SER A 21 34.53 1.22 1.18
N GLY A 22 35.44 0.38 1.57
CA GLY A 22 35.81 0.15 2.96
C GLY A 22 34.75 -0.57 3.81
N ILE A 23 34.64 -1.88 3.63
CA ILE A 23 33.97 -2.71 4.63
C ILE A 23 35.04 -3.29 5.56
N ALA A 24 34.77 -3.11 6.85
CA ALA A 24 35.62 -3.49 7.95
C ALA A 24 36.04 -4.96 7.95
N VAL A 25 37.22 -5.19 8.39
CA VAL A 25 37.80 -6.52 8.63
C VAL A 25 37.35 -6.99 10.02
N CYS A 26 36.66 -8.14 10.10
CA CYS A 26 36.39 -8.76 11.39
C CYS A 26 37.59 -9.49 11.93
N ALA A 27 37.89 -9.26 13.21
CA ALA A 27 38.90 -10.04 13.93
C ALA A 27 38.32 -11.41 14.35
N GLN A 28 39.13 -12.46 14.26
CA GLN A 28 38.73 -13.78 14.74
C GLN A 28 38.50 -13.77 16.27
N GLY A 29 37.32 -14.13 16.69
CA GLY A 29 37.04 -14.49 18.08
C GLY A 29 36.36 -13.45 18.98
N ALA A 30 36.05 -12.23 18.51
CA ALA A 30 35.31 -11.22 19.26
C ALA A 30 34.29 -10.54 18.37
N GLU A 31 33.12 -10.13 18.93
CA GLU A 31 32.26 -9.14 18.28
C GLU A 31 33.05 -7.81 18.27
N THR A 32 33.38 -7.33 17.10
CA THR A 32 34.13 -6.07 16.95
C THR A 32 33.16 -5.03 16.40
N GLU A 33 33.00 -3.92 17.11
CA GLU A 33 32.32 -2.74 16.59
C GLU A 33 33.16 -2.13 15.47
N ILE A 34 32.53 -1.87 14.33
CA ILE A 34 33.15 -1.15 13.23
C ILE A 34 33.23 0.31 13.62
N SER A 35 34.45 0.83 13.86
CA SER A 35 34.62 2.23 14.19
C SER A 35 34.44 3.10 12.93
N SER A 36 33.99 4.34 13.11
CA SER A 36 33.87 5.33 12.05
C SER A 36 35.21 5.63 11.32
N ALA A 37 36.32 5.28 11.92
CA ALA A 37 37.68 5.43 11.34
C ALA A 37 37.95 4.39 10.23
N ASP A 38 37.33 3.22 10.28
CA ASP A 38 37.52 2.15 9.28
C ASP A 38 36.66 2.39 8.02
N LEU A 39 35.80 3.40 8.03
CA LEU A 39 34.91 3.79 6.95
C LEU A 39 35.36 5.05 6.19
N SER A 40 36.60 5.54 6.46
CA SER A 40 37.16 6.76 5.88
C SER A 40 37.52 6.65 4.40
N GLY A 41 36.55 6.39 3.56
CA GLY A 41 36.64 6.37 2.09
C GLY A 41 35.40 6.83 1.38
N ALA A 42 34.30 7.05 2.13
CA ALA A 42 33.09 7.62 1.61
C ALA A 42 33.03 9.09 2.06
N VAL A 43 33.08 10.01 1.11
CA VAL A 43 32.83 11.44 1.35
C VAL A 43 31.39 11.62 1.70
N LEU A 44 31.09 11.78 3.00
CA LEU A 44 29.82 12.29 3.49
C LEU A 44 30.09 13.66 4.11
N THR A 45 29.62 14.70 3.44
CA THR A 45 29.56 16.04 4.02
C THR A 45 28.36 16.06 4.97
N ILE A 46 28.61 16.09 6.26
CA ILE A 46 27.58 16.28 7.28
C ILE A 46 27.27 17.78 7.30
N GLY A 47 26.10 18.17 6.82
CA GLY A 47 25.51 19.48 7.12
C GLY A 47 24.80 19.39 8.47
N GLU A 48 25.06 20.33 9.34
CA GLU A 48 24.32 20.51 10.61
C GLU A 48 22.85 20.76 10.30
N TYR A 49 21.97 19.97 10.93
CA TYR A 49 20.52 20.09 10.81
C TYR A 49 20.04 20.96 11.97
N GLU A 50 19.49 22.15 11.65
CA GLU A 50 18.67 22.92 12.58
C GLU A 50 17.22 22.37 12.50
N GLU A 51 16.65 22.06 13.67
CA GLU A 51 15.23 21.72 13.81
C GLU A 51 14.36 22.93 13.43
N GLU A 52 13.75 22.91 12.26
CA GLU A 52 12.62 23.80 11.95
C GLU A 52 11.30 23.03 12.01
N ASN A 53 10.53 23.46 13.02
CA ASN A 53 9.07 23.43 13.17
C ASN A 53 8.24 22.49 12.27
N GLY A 54 7.55 21.58 12.98
CA GLY A 54 6.55 20.70 12.42
C GLY A 54 5.55 21.43 11.52
N THR A 55 5.59 21.11 10.25
CA THR A 55 4.48 21.32 9.34
C THR A 55 3.45 20.26 9.63
N ASP A 56 2.28 20.71 10.00
CA ASP A 56 1.05 19.92 10.13
C ASP A 56 0.80 19.24 8.79
N ILE A 57 1.06 17.91 8.72
CA ILE A 57 0.79 17.12 7.53
C ILE A 57 -0.72 16.81 7.52
N SER A 58 -1.50 17.84 7.21
CA SER A 58 -2.91 17.68 6.84
C SER A 58 -3.04 17.71 5.31
N VAL A 59 -2.50 16.72 4.64
CA VAL A 59 -2.66 16.58 3.19
C VAL A 59 -3.15 15.17 2.89
N LEU A 60 -4.37 15.11 2.40
CA LEU A 60 -5.06 14.08 1.63
C LEU A 60 -5.24 12.66 2.21
N SER A 61 -4.85 12.32 3.40
CA SER A 61 -5.28 11.07 4.02
C SER A 61 -6.46 11.27 4.98
N ASN A 62 -7.61 11.69 4.48
CA ASN A 62 -8.87 11.42 5.14
C ASN A 62 -9.21 9.93 4.93
N PHE A 63 -8.40 9.03 5.51
CA PHE A 63 -8.83 7.65 5.64
C PHE A 63 -10.11 7.65 6.46
N ALA A 64 -11.20 7.18 5.87
CA ALA A 64 -12.44 6.95 6.58
C ALA A 64 -12.13 6.07 7.80
N GLU A 65 -12.72 6.39 8.94
CA GLU A 65 -12.63 5.55 10.15
C GLU A 65 -13.06 4.12 9.77
N GLY A 66 -12.13 3.15 9.82
CA GLY A 66 -12.33 1.79 9.31
C GLY A 66 -11.64 1.48 7.96
N SER A 67 -10.73 2.35 7.47
CA SER A 67 -9.95 2.05 6.26
C SER A 67 -9.08 0.81 6.45
N TYR A 68 -9.04 -0.02 5.41
CA TYR A 68 -8.18 -1.19 5.34
C TYR A 68 -6.83 -0.77 4.75
N ASN A 69 -5.73 -1.00 5.48
CA ASN A 69 -4.38 -0.64 5.03
C ASN A 69 -3.48 -1.88 5.05
N TYR A 70 -2.67 -2.06 4.02
CA TYR A 70 -1.67 -3.14 3.98
C TYR A 70 -0.59 -2.96 5.05
N GLY A 71 -0.31 -1.71 5.42
CA GLY A 71 0.60 -1.37 6.51
C GLY A 71 0.26 -2.00 7.86
N ASP A 72 -1.01 -2.34 8.11
CA ASP A 72 -1.49 -2.92 9.37
C ASP A 72 -1.08 -4.38 9.57
N PHE A 73 -0.64 -5.06 8.50
CA PHE A 73 -0.28 -6.49 8.51
C PHE A 73 1.23 -6.75 8.51
N LEU A 74 2.04 -5.71 8.62
CA LEU A 74 3.50 -5.78 8.52
C LEU A 74 4.16 -6.19 9.84
N ASP A 75 5.33 -6.83 9.73
CA ASP A 75 6.23 -7.01 10.87
C ASP A 75 6.85 -5.67 11.33
N ALA A 76 7.50 -5.67 12.48
CA ALA A 76 8.03 -4.45 13.09
C ALA A 76 9.03 -3.68 12.22
N ASN A 77 9.91 -4.38 11.47
CA ASN A 77 10.88 -3.74 10.58
C ASN A 77 10.18 -3.11 9.38
N ASN A 78 9.29 -3.84 8.75
CA ASN A 78 8.52 -3.38 7.60
C ASN A 78 7.54 -2.26 7.98
N THR A 79 6.98 -2.28 9.20
CA THR A 79 6.18 -1.18 9.73
C THR A 79 7.01 0.10 9.89
N ALA A 80 8.26 -0.01 10.37
CA ALA A 80 9.16 1.15 10.46
C ALA A 80 9.46 1.75 9.07
N VAL A 81 9.72 0.89 8.07
CA VAL A 81 9.90 1.30 6.67
C VAL A 81 8.64 1.97 6.12
N TYR A 82 7.49 1.35 6.29
CA TYR A 82 6.19 1.87 5.86
C TYR A 82 5.94 3.28 6.41
N ASN A 83 6.17 3.48 7.72
CA ASN A 83 5.96 4.77 8.37
C ASN A 83 6.87 5.89 7.85
N GLU A 84 8.06 5.56 7.38
CA GLU A 84 8.94 6.55 6.75
C GLU A 84 8.56 6.79 5.27
N PHE A 85 8.27 5.73 4.52
CA PHE A 85 7.98 5.82 3.10
C PHE A 85 6.63 6.48 2.78
N ARG A 86 5.60 6.32 3.61
CA ARG A 86 4.33 7.03 3.40
C ARG A 86 4.46 8.56 3.47
N LYS A 87 5.56 9.09 4.04
CA LYS A 87 5.85 10.53 4.01
C LYS A 87 6.29 11.02 2.63
N LEU A 88 6.64 10.12 1.71
CA LEU A 88 7.05 10.43 0.34
C LEU A 88 5.88 10.79 -0.58
N VAL A 89 4.68 11.02 -0.05
CA VAL A 89 3.61 11.74 -0.76
C VAL A 89 4.12 13.09 -1.28
N GLU A 90 5.08 13.72 -0.59
CA GLU A 90 5.89 14.79 -1.13
C GLU A 90 7.15 14.20 -1.78
N PRO A 91 7.33 14.38 -3.10
CA PRO A 91 8.44 13.79 -3.85
C PRO A 91 9.81 14.23 -3.32
N SER A 92 10.64 13.27 -2.94
CA SER A 92 12.00 13.52 -2.48
C SER A 92 12.94 12.36 -2.86
N THR A 93 14.17 12.69 -3.19
CA THR A 93 15.26 11.72 -3.38
C THR A 93 16.27 11.74 -2.23
N ASP A 94 15.93 12.37 -1.12
CA ASP A 94 16.74 12.39 0.08
C ASP A 94 16.83 10.99 0.68
N LYS A 95 17.97 10.72 1.35
CA LYS A 95 18.19 9.43 1.99
C LYS A 95 17.25 9.24 3.17
N VAL A 96 16.51 8.16 3.17
CA VAL A 96 15.67 7.72 4.29
C VAL A 96 16.49 6.77 5.14
N THR A 97 16.77 7.14 6.38
CA THR A 97 17.49 6.30 7.36
C THR A 97 16.51 5.68 8.32
N ILE A 98 16.51 4.36 8.42
CA ILE A 98 15.53 3.60 9.19
C ILE A 98 16.26 2.75 10.23
N GLU A 99 16.02 3.05 11.51
CA GLU A 99 16.43 2.19 12.62
C GLU A 99 15.50 0.97 12.65
N LEU A 100 16.08 -0.23 12.65
CA LEU A 100 15.33 -1.47 12.63
C LEU A 100 14.95 -1.87 14.06
N PRO A 101 13.66 -1.93 14.41
CA PRO A 101 13.17 -2.41 15.71
C PRO A 101 13.67 -3.82 16.04
N VAL A 102 13.84 -4.66 15.01
CA VAL A 102 14.38 -6.01 15.14
C VAL A 102 15.67 -6.13 14.33
N THR A 103 16.77 -6.48 14.99
CA THR A 103 18.06 -6.66 14.33
C THR A 103 17.99 -7.70 13.23
N VAL A 104 18.37 -7.32 12.02
CA VAL A 104 18.49 -8.23 10.87
C VAL A 104 19.83 -8.96 10.95
N THR A 105 19.81 -10.27 10.75
CA THR A 105 21.04 -11.08 10.81
C THR A 105 21.13 -12.00 9.59
N PHE A 106 22.35 -12.11 9.05
CA PHE A 106 22.68 -13.07 8.00
C PHE A 106 24.13 -13.56 8.16
N GLU A 107 24.49 -14.61 7.44
CA GLU A 107 25.84 -15.19 7.49
C GLU A 107 26.48 -15.21 6.09
N THR A 108 27.78 -14.96 6.03
CA THR A 108 28.56 -14.94 4.81
C THR A 108 29.89 -15.70 4.97
N SER A 109 30.54 -16.04 3.86
CA SER A 109 31.86 -16.67 3.84
C SER A 109 32.98 -15.70 4.15
N THR A 110 32.76 -14.39 4.07
CA THR A 110 33.76 -13.31 4.22
C THR A 110 33.20 -12.14 5.00
N SER A 111 34.07 -11.37 5.64
CA SER A 111 33.76 -10.10 6.31
C SER A 111 33.79 -8.89 5.38
N SER A 112 34.06 -9.07 4.09
CA SER A 112 34.17 -7.98 3.12
C SER A 112 33.09 -8.13 2.04
N ALA A 113 32.16 -7.20 1.95
CA ALA A 113 31.09 -7.27 0.96
C ALA A 113 31.63 -7.18 -0.49
N SER A 114 32.77 -6.52 -0.71
CA SER A 114 33.43 -6.53 -2.03
C SER A 114 33.94 -7.90 -2.46
N LYS A 115 33.93 -8.89 -1.56
CA LYS A 115 34.37 -10.27 -1.78
C LYS A 115 33.22 -11.28 -1.61
N PHE A 116 31.95 -10.80 -1.54
CA PHE A 116 30.80 -11.67 -1.45
C PHE A 116 30.74 -12.58 -2.66
N THR A 117 30.51 -13.85 -2.39
CA THR A 117 30.12 -14.83 -3.41
C THR A 117 28.65 -14.61 -3.79
N ASP A 118 28.15 -15.30 -4.80
CA ASP A 118 26.74 -15.27 -5.18
C ASP A 118 25.82 -15.72 -4.01
N GLU A 119 26.28 -16.73 -3.23
CA GLU A 119 25.58 -17.21 -2.04
C GLU A 119 25.55 -16.11 -0.94
N ASP A 120 26.68 -15.44 -0.69
CA ASP A 120 26.76 -14.36 0.29
C ASP A 120 25.86 -13.18 -0.12
N SER A 121 25.88 -12.81 -1.40
CA SER A 121 25.04 -11.75 -1.96
C SER A 121 23.55 -12.08 -1.86
N THR A 122 23.19 -13.33 -2.08
CA THR A 122 21.83 -13.84 -1.92
C THR A 122 21.38 -13.75 -0.46
N ALA A 123 22.22 -14.22 0.48
CA ALA A 123 21.90 -14.17 1.91
C ALA A 123 21.74 -12.72 2.41
N PHE A 124 22.62 -11.81 1.98
CA PHE A 124 22.51 -10.38 2.25
C PHE A 124 21.20 -9.81 1.69
N SER A 125 20.96 -10.03 0.39
CA SER A 125 19.78 -9.50 -0.29
C SER A 125 18.49 -10.00 0.36
N GLN A 126 18.37 -11.30 0.62
CA GLN A 126 17.16 -11.85 1.26
C GLN A 126 16.91 -11.24 2.65
N ALA A 127 17.97 -11.08 3.45
CA ALA A 127 17.85 -10.52 4.79
C ALA A 127 17.45 -9.04 4.76
N VAL A 128 18.13 -8.23 3.95
CA VAL A 128 17.90 -6.77 3.91
C VAL A 128 16.61 -6.43 3.16
N PHE A 129 16.36 -7.05 2.00
CA PHE A 129 15.10 -6.83 1.27
C PHE A 129 13.90 -7.35 2.06
N GLY A 130 14.01 -8.51 2.73
CA GLY A 130 12.95 -9.02 3.59
C GLY A 130 12.58 -8.06 4.74
N ALA A 131 13.52 -7.22 5.18
CA ALA A 131 13.29 -6.25 6.23
C ALA A 131 12.76 -4.88 5.75
N CYS A 132 12.66 -4.65 4.43
CA CYS A 132 12.22 -3.34 3.92
C CYS A 132 11.23 -3.42 2.74
N LYS A 133 11.35 -4.39 1.84
CA LYS A 133 10.54 -4.43 0.62
C LYS A 133 9.04 -4.57 0.89
N PRO A 134 8.57 -5.45 1.81
CA PRO A 134 7.17 -5.51 2.17
C PRO A 134 6.60 -4.18 2.68
N GLY A 135 7.36 -3.41 3.45
CA GLY A 135 6.96 -2.08 3.89
C GLY A 135 6.79 -1.09 2.73
N ILE A 136 7.73 -1.11 1.78
CA ILE A 136 7.68 -0.25 0.57
C ILE A 136 6.49 -0.63 -0.31
N ASP A 137 6.31 -1.94 -0.59
CA ASP A 137 5.21 -2.40 -1.44
C ASP A 137 3.85 -2.03 -0.84
N SER A 138 3.69 -2.22 0.48
CA SER A 138 2.47 -1.84 1.18
C SER A 138 2.19 -0.34 1.09
N VAL A 139 3.21 0.52 1.12
CA VAL A 139 3.04 1.96 0.89
C VAL A 139 2.52 2.22 -0.51
N LEU A 140 3.08 1.59 -1.55
CA LEU A 140 2.63 1.81 -2.93
C LEU A 140 1.20 1.31 -3.17
N PHE A 141 0.78 0.25 -2.47
CA PHE A 141 -0.60 -0.23 -2.52
C PHE A 141 -1.58 0.68 -1.75
N ASP A 142 -1.14 1.28 -0.64
CA ASP A 142 -1.98 2.15 0.18
C ASP A 142 -2.02 3.60 -0.33
N TYR A 143 -0.92 4.09 -0.94
CA TYR A 143 -0.72 5.49 -1.37
C TYR A 143 -0.34 5.59 -2.86
N PRO A 144 -1.27 5.36 -3.80
CA PRO A 144 -0.98 5.43 -5.24
C PRO A 144 -0.55 6.84 -5.71
N GLU A 145 -0.74 7.88 -4.90
CA GLU A 145 -0.18 9.21 -5.13
C GLU A 145 1.35 9.25 -5.11
N ILE A 146 2.01 8.18 -4.61
CA ILE A 146 3.46 8.00 -4.71
C ILE A 146 3.83 7.33 -6.07
N PHE A 147 3.08 7.59 -7.11
CA PHE A 147 3.21 7.07 -8.48
C PHE A 147 4.60 7.23 -9.10
N TRP A 148 5.37 8.15 -8.59
CA TRP A 148 6.67 8.56 -9.11
C TRP A 148 7.82 7.66 -8.66
N LEU A 149 7.63 6.86 -7.60
CA LEU A 149 8.69 6.10 -6.93
C LEU A 149 9.06 4.83 -7.72
N ASP A 150 10.27 4.82 -8.28
CA ASP A 150 10.84 3.63 -8.93
C ASP A 150 11.41 2.66 -7.89
N SER A 151 10.52 1.89 -7.28
CA SER A 151 10.88 0.96 -6.19
C SER A 151 11.84 -0.16 -6.63
N ALA A 152 11.95 -0.42 -7.93
CA ALA A 152 12.85 -1.43 -8.48
C ALA A 152 14.31 -0.94 -8.62
N ASN A 153 14.51 0.37 -8.73
CA ASN A 153 15.81 0.97 -8.97
C ASN A 153 16.31 1.87 -7.84
N MET A 154 15.71 1.77 -6.66
CA MET A 154 16.19 2.44 -5.45
C MET A 154 17.51 1.85 -4.98
N SER A 155 18.34 2.67 -4.33
CA SER A 155 19.55 2.21 -3.67
C SER A 155 19.27 1.88 -2.21
N ILE A 156 19.62 0.67 -1.78
CA ILE A 156 19.48 0.20 -0.40
C ILE A 156 20.86 -0.16 0.14
N SER A 157 21.21 0.37 1.31
CA SER A 157 22.46 0.10 1.99
C SER A 157 22.25 -0.11 3.49
N ILE A 158 23.23 -0.73 4.16
CA ILE A 158 23.20 -0.93 5.60
C ILE A 158 23.94 0.22 6.31
N GLY A 159 23.50 0.54 7.53
CA GLY A 159 24.09 1.61 8.33
C GLY A 159 25.49 1.28 8.85
N ASN A 160 26.23 2.33 9.23
CA ASN A 160 27.58 2.25 9.75
C ASN A 160 27.67 1.59 11.14
N ASP A 161 26.55 1.41 11.82
CA ASP A 161 26.38 0.72 13.10
C ASP A 161 26.32 -0.81 12.96
N THR A 162 26.36 -1.32 11.72
CA THR A 162 26.37 -2.75 11.42
C THR A 162 27.58 -3.44 12.05
N LYS A 163 27.34 -4.55 12.74
CA LYS A 163 28.38 -5.38 13.37
C LYS A 163 28.60 -6.66 12.58
N CYS A 164 29.85 -7.10 12.55
CA CYS A 164 30.24 -8.36 11.94
C CYS A 164 31.17 -9.13 12.89
N SER A 165 30.90 -10.42 13.06
CA SER A 165 31.73 -11.30 13.91
C SER A 165 31.93 -12.66 13.25
N TYR A 166 33.09 -13.28 13.53
CA TYR A 166 33.39 -14.64 13.04
C TYR A 166 32.85 -15.70 14.01
N SER A 167 32.08 -16.64 13.49
CA SER A 167 31.58 -17.80 14.23
C SER A 167 32.51 -19.01 13.98
N SER A 168 33.26 -19.43 14.99
CA SER A 168 34.12 -20.62 14.90
C SER A 168 33.33 -21.92 14.78
N SER A 169 32.06 -21.94 15.20
CA SER A 169 31.18 -23.13 15.13
C SER A 169 30.65 -23.36 13.73
N SER A 170 30.29 -22.29 13.00
CA SER A 170 29.79 -22.38 11.61
C SER A 170 30.86 -22.16 10.56
N GLY A 171 32.02 -21.61 10.94
CA GLY A 171 33.07 -21.20 10.00
C GLY A 171 32.68 -20.00 9.12
N LYS A 172 31.65 -19.26 9.51
CA LYS A 172 31.07 -18.13 8.75
C LYS A 172 31.16 -16.83 9.54
N TYR A 173 30.98 -15.74 8.83
CA TYR A 173 30.89 -14.40 9.40
C TYR A 173 29.41 -14.06 9.59
N LYS A 174 29.04 -13.72 10.82
CA LYS A 174 27.66 -13.30 11.19
C LYS A 174 27.57 -11.78 11.22
N TRP A 175 26.63 -11.25 10.45
CA TRP A 175 26.31 -9.84 10.36
C TRP A 175 25.08 -9.53 11.22
N LYS A 176 25.11 -8.34 11.84
CA LYS A 176 23.99 -7.76 12.58
C LYS A 176 23.76 -6.35 12.05
N VAL A 177 22.64 -6.15 11.41
CA VAL A 177 22.23 -4.86 10.82
C VAL A 177 21.20 -4.22 11.74
N TYR A 178 21.45 -3.00 12.15
CA TYR A 178 20.57 -2.21 13.02
C TYR A 178 19.88 -1.08 12.27
N THR A 179 20.49 -0.61 11.18
CA THR A 179 20.00 0.51 10.38
C THR A 179 20.04 0.16 8.91
N ILE A 180 19.00 0.52 8.18
CA ILE A 180 18.93 0.50 6.71
C ILE A 180 18.83 1.94 6.21
N ILE A 181 19.56 2.24 5.13
CA ILE A 181 19.53 3.53 4.46
C ILE A 181 19.02 3.30 3.04
N ILE A 182 17.91 3.93 2.68
CA ILE A 182 17.28 3.80 1.36
C ILE A 182 17.32 5.17 0.70
N THR A 183 17.78 5.20 -0.56
CA THR A 183 17.74 6.41 -1.39
C THR A 183 16.61 6.24 -2.41
N PRO A 184 15.50 6.96 -2.28
CA PRO A 184 14.43 6.93 -3.24
C PRO A 184 14.90 7.36 -4.64
N LYS A 185 14.27 6.82 -5.66
CA LYS A 185 14.49 7.18 -7.05
C LYS A 185 13.15 7.39 -7.74
N TYR A 186 13.03 8.42 -8.57
CA TYR A 186 11.88 8.59 -9.44
C TYR A 186 12.11 7.88 -10.79
N TYR A 187 11.03 7.50 -11.46
CA TYR A 187 11.12 6.92 -12.80
C TYR A 187 11.77 7.91 -13.78
N ASP A 188 12.71 7.42 -14.60
CA ASP A 188 13.47 8.23 -15.55
C ASP A 188 12.57 8.97 -16.56
N VAL A 189 11.33 8.52 -16.76
CA VAL A 189 10.34 9.15 -17.64
C VAL A 189 9.99 10.58 -17.24
N TYR A 190 10.08 10.91 -15.96
CA TYR A 190 9.80 12.27 -15.48
C TYR A 190 10.94 13.27 -15.74
N GLY A 191 12.15 12.80 -16.03
CA GLY A 191 13.29 13.67 -16.32
C GLY A 191 13.88 14.36 -15.09
N SER A 192 13.08 15.01 -14.26
CA SER A 192 13.52 15.69 -13.02
C SER A 192 12.50 15.60 -11.89
N LEU A 193 12.95 15.89 -10.66
CA LEU A 193 12.06 15.97 -9.49
C LEU A 193 11.03 17.11 -9.62
N ALA A 194 11.39 18.18 -10.33
CA ALA A 194 10.45 19.28 -10.61
C ALA A 194 9.31 18.82 -11.55
N ASP A 195 9.62 17.97 -12.54
CA ASP A 195 8.58 17.40 -13.40
C ASP A 195 7.68 16.44 -12.63
N VAL A 196 8.23 15.66 -11.68
CA VAL A 196 7.42 14.83 -10.77
C VAL A 196 6.44 15.70 -9.98
N SER A 197 6.90 16.81 -9.41
CA SER A 197 6.02 17.74 -8.68
C SER A 197 4.92 18.34 -9.57
N GLU A 198 5.25 18.69 -10.83
CA GLU A 198 4.25 19.17 -11.81
C GLU A 198 3.20 18.09 -12.11
N TYR A 199 3.61 16.84 -12.28
CA TYR A 199 2.66 15.73 -12.49
C TYR A 199 1.83 15.42 -11.25
N LYS A 200 2.38 15.60 -10.04
CA LYS A 200 1.62 15.48 -8.80
C LYS A 200 0.48 16.51 -8.74
N GLU A 201 0.78 17.79 -9.01
CA GLU A 201 -0.25 18.84 -9.06
C GLU A 201 -1.35 18.51 -10.11
N LYS A 202 -0.95 18.06 -11.30
CA LYS A 202 -1.91 17.64 -12.36
C LYS A 202 -2.76 16.45 -11.92
N LEU A 203 -2.19 15.50 -11.18
CA LEU A 203 -2.91 14.33 -10.68
C LEU A 203 -3.92 14.74 -9.60
N GLU A 204 -3.55 15.63 -8.69
CA GLU A 204 -4.45 16.16 -7.65
C GLU A 204 -5.64 16.89 -8.29
N ASP A 205 -5.39 17.79 -9.24
CA ASP A 205 -6.45 18.47 -10.00
C ASP A 205 -7.37 17.49 -10.75
N ALA A 206 -6.78 16.42 -11.32
CA ALA A 206 -7.54 15.42 -12.03
C ALA A 206 -8.38 14.57 -11.06
N VAL A 207 -7.84 14.14 -9.94
CA VAL A 207 -8.60 13.41 -8.90
C VAL A 207 -9.81 14.24 -8.45
N ASP A 208 -9.63 15.51 -8.16
CA ASP A 208 -10.72 16.42 -7.78
C ASP A 208 -11.80 16.53 -8.88
N ALA A 209 -11.37 16.53 -10.13
CA ALA A 209 -12.29 16.58 -11.27
C ALA A 209 -13.05 15.27 -11.50
N PHE A 210 -12.46 14.12 -11.18
CA PHE A 210 -13.04 12.78 -11.38
C PHE A 210 -13.84 12.29 -10.17
N ALA A 211 -13.45 12.66 -8.96
CA ALA A 211 -14.06 12.26 -7.70
C ALA A 211 -15.36 13.07 -7.45
N VAL A 212 -16.41 12.78 -8.19
CA VAL A 212 -17.69 13.51 -8.11
C VAL A 212 -18.70 12.71 -7.29
N GLU A 213 -19.23 13.33 -6.24
CA GLU A 213 -20.29 12.73 -5.43
C GLU A 213 -21.59 12.54 -6.23
N GLY A 214 -22.16 11.35 -6.15
CA GLY A 214 -23.49 10.99 -6.63
C GLY A 214 -24.54 11.06 -5.51
N ALA A 215 -25.78 10.69 -5.84
CA ALA A 215 -26.87 10.64 -4.85
C ALA A 215 -26.69 9.52 -3.81
N THR A 216 -25.99 8.45 -4.18
CA THR A 216 -25.65 7.31 -3.33
C THR A 216 -24.20 6.93 -3.56
N ARG A 217 -23.60 6.11 -2.68
CA ARG A 217 -22.25 5.57 -2.92
C ARG A 217 -22.17 4.79 -4.23
N TYR A 218 -23.23 4.05 -4.58
CA TYR A 218 -23.33 3.38 -5.89
C TYR A 218 -23.23 4.38 -7.05
N ASP A 219 -23.99 5.48 -7.00
CA ASP A 219 -23.97 6.49 -8.06
C ASP A 219 -22.62 7.21 -8.13
N THR A 220 -21.99 7.45 -6.98
CA THR A 220 -20.65 8.01 -6.86
C THR A 220 -19.61 7.11 -7.53
N LEU A 221 -19.53 5.85 -7.12
CA LEU A 221 -18.55 4.89 -7.67
C LEU A 221 -18.78 4.65 -9.16
N LYS A 222 -20.07 4.61 -9.57
CA LYS A 222 -20.42 4.50 -10.99
C LYS A 222 -19.93 5.70 -11.78
N ALA A 223 -20.10 6.92 -11.26
CA ALA A 223 -19.64 8.12 -11.95
C ALA A 223 -18.11 8.17 -12.09
N VAL A 224 -17.37 7.75 -11.06
CA VAL A 224 -15.90 7.62 -11.12
C VAL A 224 -15.48 6.59 -12.17
N HIS A 225 -16.06 5.39 -12.11
CA HIS A 225 -15.82 4.31 -13.07
C HIS A 225 -16.04 4.76 -14.52
N ASP A 226 -17.20 5.40 -14.78
CA ASP A 226 -17.58 5.87 -16.11
C ASP A 226 -16.59 6.94 -16.62
N LYS A 227 -16.22 7.91 -15.77
CA LYS A 227 -15.30 8.97 -16.15
C LYS A 227 -13.90 8.43 -16.50
N ILE A 228 -13.38 7.48 -15.73
CA ILE A 228 -12.10 6.85 -16.02
C ILE A 228 -12.19 6.12 -17.37
N SER A 229 -13.22 5.27 -17.57
CA SER A 229 -13.42 4.52 -18.81
C SER A 229 -13.66 5.42 -20.04
N GLU A 230 -14.25 6.61 -19.85
CA GLU A 230 -14.47 7.57 -20.93
C GLU A 230 -13.23 8.39 -21.28
N PHE A 231 -12.33 8.60 -20.32
CA PHE A 231 -11.15 9.44 -20.49
C PHE A 231 -9.95 8.70 -21.08
N THR A 232 -9.69 7.48 -20.63
CA THR A 232 -8.49 6.73 -21.01
C THR A 232 -8.84 5.50 -21.86
N TYR A 233 -7.82 4.73 -22.24
CA TYR A 233 -7.95 3.50 -23.02
C TYR A 233 -6.80 2.55 -22.71
N TYR A 234 -7.00 1.25 -22.96
CA TYR A 234 -5.96 0.25 -22.69
C TYR A 234 -4.83 0.32 -23.70
N ASP A 235 -3.61 0.68 -23.24
CA ASP A 235 -2.41 0.77 -24.06
C ASP A 235 -1.13 0.40 -23.28
N THR A 236 -0.51 -0.71 -23.66
CA THR A 236 0.76 -1.19 -23.08
C THR A 236 2.00 -0.42 -23.54
N ALA A 237 1.86 0.47 -24.52
CA ALA A 237 2.95 1.25 -25.09
C ALA A 237 2.91 2.74 -24.68
N ALA A 238 1.86 3.15 -23.97
CA ALA A 238 1.75 4.52 -23.47
C ALA A 238 2.88 4.84 -22.46
N THR A 239 3.24 6.11 -22.39
CA THR A 239 4.36 6.59 -21.55
C THR A 239 4.13 6.31 -20.07
N PHE A 240 2.90 6.51 -19.60
CA PHE A 240 2.49 6.33 -18.22
C PHE A 240 1.55 5.14 -18.03
N SER A 241 1.79 4.05 -18.79
CA SER A 241 0.89 2.89 -18.83
C SER A 241 0.64 2.26 -17.46
N ASP A 242 1.64 2.21 -16.59
CA ASP A 242 1.59 1.56 -15.28
C ASP A 242 1.43 2.60 -14.15
N SER A 243 0.66 3.67 -14.39
CA SER A 243 0.55 4.80 -13.46
C SER A 243 -0.84 5.45 -13.52
N PRO A 244 -1.37 6.00 -12.43
CA PRO A 244 -2.62 6.75 -12.44
C PRO A 244 -2.56 8.00 -13.33
N ILE A 245 -1.36 8.47 -13.67
CA ILE A 245 -1.16 9.54 -14.66
C ILE A 245 -1.75 9.13 -16.01
N GLY A 246 -1.55 7.87 -16.45
CA GLY A 246 -2.12 7.34 -17.69
C GLY A 246 -3.63 7.21 -17.68
N ALA A 247 -4.24 7.16 -16.49
CA ALA A 247 -5.68 7.01 -16.34
C ALA A 247 -6.42 8.34 -16.12
N LEU A 248 -5.75 9.38 -15.60
CA LEU A 248 -6.40 10.61 -15.17
C LEU A 248 -5.85 11.89 -15.85
N VAL A 249 -4.60 11.87 -16.37
CA VAL A 249 -3.91 13.06 -16.88
C VAL A 249 -3.53 12.93 -18.35
N GLU A 250 -2.82 11.86 -18.73
CA GLU A 250 -2.34 11.59 -20.09
C GLU A 250 -2.83 10.22 -20.55
N PRO A 251 -3.92 10.12 -21.34
CA PRO A 251 -4.61 8.87 -21.58
C PRO A 251 -3.76 7.79 -22.27
N GLY A 252 -3.91 6.57 -21.80
CA GLY A 252 -3.21 5.36 -22.22
C GLY A 252 -2.62 4.61 -21.03
N VAL A 253 -3.26 3.48 -20.64
CA VAL A 253 -3.00 2.85 -19.34
C VAL A 253 -3.22 1.34 -19.39
N VAL A 254 -2.63 0.59 -18.46
CA VAL A 254 -2.93 -0.83 -18.20
C VAL A 254 -3.62 -1.01 -16.84
N CYS A 255 -3.89 -2.24 -16.46
CA CYS A 255 -4.68 -2.57 -15.26
C CYS A 255 -4.19 -1.88 -13.98
N GLU A 256 -2.88 -1.72 -13.79
CA GLU A 256 -2.29 -1.07 -12.62
C GLU A 256 -2.77 0.37 -12.51
N GLY A 257 -2.57 1.19 -13.54
CA GLY A 257 -2.97 2.59 -13.52
C GLY A 257 -4.50 2.81 -13.48
N TYR A 258 -5.32 1.93 -14.10
CA TYR A 258 -6.77 1.96 -13.92
C TYR A 258 -7.16 1.78 -12.45
N SER A 259 -6.57 0.77 -11.79
CA SER A 259 -6.88 0.44 -10.40
C SER A 259 -6.42 1.52 -9.43
N GLU A 260 -5.21 2.07 -9.64
CA GLU A 260 -4.66 3.17 -8.86
C GLU A 260 -5.52 4.43 -8.98
N ALA A 261 -5.93 4.78 -10.20
CA ALA A 261 -6.81 5.93 -10.45
C ALA A 261 -8.15 5.79 -9.75
N PHE A 262 -8.78 4.60 -9.83
CA PHE A 262 -10.04 4.34 -9.15
C PHE A 262 -9.89 4.45 -7.63
N LYS A 263 -8.80 3.91 -7.06
CA LYS A 263 -8.50 4.03 -5.64
C LYS A 263 -8.29 5.48 -5.21
N LEU A 264 -7.49 6.28 -5.94
CA LEU A 264 -7.28 7.70 -5.63
C LEU A 264 -8.59 8.49 -5.57
N CYS A 265 -9.48 8.26 -6.52
CA CYS A 265 -10.80 8.90 -6.50
C CYS A 265 -11.65 8.41 -5.31
N CYS A 266 -11.60 7.13 -4.97
CA CYS A 266 -12.30 6.60 -3.79
C CYS A 266 -11.73 7.21 -2.49
N ASP A 267 -10.42 7.30 -2.36
CA ASP A 267 -9.75 7.88 -1.19
C ASP A 267 -10.12 9.35 -1.00
N SER A 268 -10.14 10.15 -2.08
CA SER A 268 -10.60 11.55 -2.07
C SER A 268 -12.06 11.69 -1.61
N LEU A 269 -12.90 10.70 -1.92
CA LEU A 269 -14.30 10.65 -1.53
C LEU A 269 -14.55 10.01 -0.16
N GLY A 270 -13.48 9.57 0.55
CA GLY A 270 -13.60 8.87 1.82
C GLY A 270 -14.28 7.50 1.71
N ILE A 271 -14.20 6.84 0.56
CA ILE A 271 -14.74 5.50 0.33
C ILE A 271 -13.61 4.48 0.46
N PRO A 272 -13.68 3.52 1.42
CA PRO A 272 -12.66 2.52 1.59
C PRO A 272 -12.48 1.69 0.31
N CYS A 273 -11.25 1.69 -0.22
CA CYS A 273 -10.88 1.01 -1.46
C CYS A 273 -9.46 0.46 -1.33
N VAL A 274 -9.23 -0.77 -1.77
CA VAL A 274 -7.90 -1.39 -1.80
C VAL A 274 -7.54 -1.84 -3.21
N LEU A 275 -6.25 -1.78 -3.53
CA LEU A 275 -5.69 -2.40 -4.73
C LEU A 275 -5.58 -3.91 -4.49
N VAL A 276 -5.93 -4.70 -5.47
CA VAL A 276 -5.82 -6.16 -5.41
C VAL A 276 -4.96 -6.67 -6.55
N PHE A 277 -3.88 -7.33 -6.22
CA PHE A 277 -3.04 -8.04 -7.17
C PHE A 277 -3.46 -9.50 -7.28
N GLY A 278 -3.43 -10.04 -8.48
CA GLY A 278 -3.73 -11.45 -8.70
C GLY A 278 -3.56 -11.88 -10.14
N ASN A 279 -4.33 -12.87 -10.54
CA ASN A 279 -4.30 -13.42 -11.88
C ASN A 279 -5.70 -13.49 -12.47
N TYR A 280 -5.81 -13.18 -13.75
CA TYR A 280 -6.96 -13.62 -14.52
C TYR A 280 -6.57 -14.86 -15.34
N ASN A 281 -7.57 -15.70 -15.64
CA ASN A 281 -7.34 -16.99 -16.29
C ASN A 281 -6.44 -17.93 -15.46
N ALA A 282 -7.08 -18.83 -14.70
CA ALA A 282 -6.44 -19.75 -13.77
C ALA A 282 -5.34 -20.66 -14.43
N GLU A 283 -5.44 -20.94 -15.74
CA GLU A 283 -4.47 -21.75 -16.46
C GLU A 283 -3.23 -20.95 -16.88
N ALA A 284 -3.41 -19.74 -17.39
CA ALA A 284 -2.31 -18.90 -17.91
C ALA A 284 -1.62 -18.09 -16.81
N LYS A 285 -2.24 -17.93 -15.63
CA LYS A 285 -1.74 -17.11 -14.51
C LYS A 285 -1.25 -15.72 -14.96
N THR A 286 -2.05 -15.06 -15.76
CA THR A 286 -1.70 -13.71 -16.25
C THR A 286 -1.93 -12.70 -15.15
N ALA A 287 -0.87 -12.03 -14.75
CA ALA A 287 -0.92 -11.02 -13.71
C ALA A 287 -1.90 -9.89 -14.07
N HIS A 288 -2.67 -9.46 -13.07
CA HIS A 288 -3.69 -8.45 -13.21
C HIS A 288 -3.88 -7.70 -11.89
N MET A 289 -4.43 -6.48 -11.97
CA MET A 289 -4.75 -5.66 -10.82
C MET A 289 -6.16 -5.08 -10.96
N TRP A 290 -6.87 -5.02 -9.84
CA TRP A 290 -8.23 -4.49 -9.72
C TRP A 290 -8.46 -3.90 -8.33
N ASN A 291 -9.69 -3.55 -7.99
CA ASN A 291 -10.03 -2.98 -6.68
C ASN A 291 -11.05 -3.83 -5.92
N TYR A 292 -10.96 -3.81 -4.59
CA TYR A 292 -12.09 -4.07 -3.72
C TYR A 292 -12.52 -2.76 -3.07
N VAL A 293 -13.81 -2.52 -3.02
CA VAL A 293 -14.42 -1.30 -2.45
C VAL A 293 -15.48 -1.67 -1.43
N GLN A 294 -15.52 -0.94 -0.31
CA GLN A 294 -16.52 -1.16 0.72
C GLN A 294 -17.77 -0.33 0.45
N MET A 295 -18.93 -1.00 0.45
CA MET A 295 -20.23 -0.35 0.31
C MET A 295 -20.83 -0.02 1.67
N GLU A 296 -21.99 0.70 1.66
CA GLU A 296 -22.66 1.16 2.88
C GLU A 296 -23.19 0.02 3.76
N ASP A 297 -23.27 -1.20 3.23
CA ASP A 297 -23.61 -2.41 3.99
C ASP A 297 -22.44 -3.02 4.74
N GLY A 298 -21.28 -2.35 4.72
CA GLY A 298 -20.04 -2.79 5.36
C GLY A 298 -19.32 -3.91 4.63
N LYS A 299 -19.87 -4.43 3.52
CA LYS A 299 -19.26 -5.51 2.73
C LYS A 299 -18.39 -4.96 1.62
N TRP A 300 -17.45 -5.80 1.20
CA TRP A 300 -16.53 -5.49 0.11
C TRP A 300 -16.99 -6.14 -1.20
N TYR A 301 -16.83 -5.40 -2.28
CA TYR A 301 -17.18 -5.80 -3.63
C TYR A 301 -16.04 -5.50 -4.60
N ALA A 302 -15.86 -6.37 -5.60
CA ALA A 302 -14.82 -6.20 -6.60
C ALA A 302 -15.26 -5.22 -7.69
N VAL A 303 -14.30 -4.42 -8.16
CA VAL A 303 -14.43 -3.52 -9.31
C VAL A 303 -13.21 -3.69 -10.20
N ASP A 304 -13.41 -3.95 -11.49
CA ASP A 304 -12.35 -4.00 -12.49
C ASP A 304 -12.70 -3.09 -13.66
N VAL A 305 -12.27 -1.84 -13.55
CA VAL A 305 -12.48 -0.81 -14.58
C VAL A 305 -11.80 -1.21 -15.90
N THR A 306 -10.65 -1.90 -15.83
CA THR A 306 -9.92 -2.36 -17.01
C THR A 306 -10.75 -3.27 -17.89
N TRP A 307 -11.40 -4.27 -17.28
CA TRP A 307 -12.19 -5.25 -18.03
C TRP A 307 -13.55 -4.71 -18.48
N ASP A 308 -14.04 -3.67 -17.82
CA ASP A 308 -15.23 -2.97 -18.27
C ASP A 308 -14.94 -1.99 -19.44
N ASP A 309 -13.63 -1.63 -19.67
CA ASP A 309 -13.18 -0.72 -20.74
C ASP A 309 -12.39 -1.40 -21.90
N LEU A 310 -12.16 -2.70 -21.87
CA LEU A 310 -11.24 -3.41 -22.79
C LEU A 310 -11.51 -3.24 -24.29
N ASP A 311 -12.73 -2.90 -24.69
CA ASP A 311 -13.10 -2.86 -26.10
C ASP A 311 -13.06 -1.47 -26.73
N ASN A 312 -12.62 -0.42 -25.98
CA ASN A 312 -12.74 0.98 -26.38
C ASN A 312 -14.14 1.30 -26.96
N ALA A 313 -15.16 0.64 -26.41
CA ALA A 313 -16.52 0.75 -26.87
C ALA A 313 -17.08 2.10 -26.43
N SER A 314 -17.84 2.75 -27.29
CA SER A 314 -18.58 3.98 -26.95
C SER A 314 -19.64 3.80 -25.86
N VAL A 315 -19.72 2.63 -25.25
CA VAL A 315 -20.69 2.29 -24.19
C VAL A 315 -19.92 1.65 -23.04
N VAL A 316 -19.94 2.29 -21.89
CA VAL A 316 -19.36 1.80 -20.66
C VAL A 316 -20.06 0.51 -20.22
N LYS A 317 -19.28 -0.50 -19.84
CA LYS A 317 -19.78 -1.80 -19.36
C LYS A 317 -19.68 -1.89 -17.84
N TYR A 318 -20.45 -2.79 -17.25
CA TYR A 318 -20.48 -3.03 -15.79
C TYR A 318 -20.47 -4.51 -15.45
N ALA A 319 -19.82 -5.31 -16.30
CA ALA A 319 -19.69 -6.74 -16.10
C ALA A 319 -18.85 -7.08 -14.86
N TYR A 320 -17.95 -6.17 -14.50
CA TYR A 320 -17.03 -6.31 -13.37
C TYR A 320 -17.17 -5.19 -12.32
N PHE A 321 -18.28 -4.49 -12.30
CA PHE A 321 -18.57 -3.43 -11.36
C PHE A 321 -19.38 -3.93 -10.15
N LEU A 322 -18.85 -3.75 -8.94
CA LEU A 322 -19.43 -4.12 -7.64
C LEU A 322 -19.87 -5.61 -7.55
N LYS A 323 -18.95 -6.49 -7.91
CA LYS A 323 -19.17 -7.94 -7.96
C LYS A 323 -18.83 -8.64 -6.64
N GLY A 324 -19.63 -9.66 -6.31
CA GLY A 324 -19.35 -10.58 -5.23
C GLY A 324 -18.42 -11.73 -5.68
N SER A 325 -17.93 -12.49 -4.70
CA SER A 325 -16.94 -13.56 -4.93
C SER A 325 -17.45 -14.68 -5.84
N VAL A 326 -18.76 -15.00 -5.82
CA VAL A 326 -19.34 -16.06 -6.66
C VAL A 326 -19.24 -15.72 -8.15
N SER A 327 -19.50 -14.48 -8.52
CA SER A 327 -19.41 -14.04 -9.92
C SER A 327 -18.00 -13.66 -10.33
N PHE A 328 -17.29 -12.92 -9.51
CA PHE A 328 -15.97 -12.35 -9.82
C PHE A 328 -14.87 -13.41 -9.88
N ASN A 329 -14.82 -14.33 -8.91
CA ASN A 329 -13.77 -15.34 -8.83
C ASN A 329 -13.90 -16.46 -9.87
N THR A 330 -14.85 -16.38 -10.78
CA THR A 330 -14.95 -17.29 -11.94
C THR A 330 -13.74 -17.17 -12.87
N ASN A 331 -13.15 -16.00 -12.94
CA ASN A 331 -12.02 -15.68 -13.83
C ASN A 331 -10.93 -14.79 -13.18
N HIS A 332 -11.15 -14.30 -11.97
CA HIS A 332 -10.16 -13.57 -11.18
C HIS A 332 -9.77 -14.35 -9.93
N THR A 333 -8.47 -14.38 -9.63
CA THR A 333 -7.94 -15.05 -8.43
C THR A 333 -6.96 -14.13 -7.75
N PRO A 334 -7.30 -13.56 -6.57
CA PRO A 334 -6.36 -12.74 -5.81
C PRO A 334 -5.15 -13.57 -5.39
N SER A 335 -3.97 -12.97 -5.40
CA SER A 335 -2.72 -13.60 -4.95
C SER A 335 -2.30 -12.97 -3.63
N ALA A 336 -2.11 -13.79 -2.61
CA ALA A 336 -1.47 -13.32 -1.39
C ALA A 336 0.02 -13.00 -1.59
N ASP A 337 0.64 -13.58 -2.62
CA ASP A 337 2.07 -13.39 -2.92
C ASP A 337 2.24 -12.27 -3.95
N TYR A 338 2.83 -11.16 -3.54
CA TYR A 338 3.32 -10.10 -4.41
C TYR A 338 4.83 -9.97 -4.24
N ILE A 339 5.60 -10.57 -5.16
CA ILE A 339 7.07 -10.68 -5.09
C ILE A 339 7.49 -11.40 -3.81
N ILE A 340 7.94 -10.68 -2.78
CA ILE A 340 8.27 -11.20 -1.44
C ILE A 340 7.31 -10.68 -0.36
N THR A 341 6.32 -9.88 -0.75
CA THR A 341 5.35 -9.25 0.13
C THR A 341 4.11 -10.13 0.23
N GLN A 342 3.67 -10.39 1.46
CA GLN A 342 2.42 -11.10 1.71
C GLN A 342 1.29 -10.09 1.86
N LEU A 343 0.36 -10.12 0.91
CA LEU A 343 -0.83 -9.28 0.91
C LEU A 343 -1.99 -10.02 1.56
N THR A 344 -2.73 -9.32 2.38
CA THR A 344 -3.99 -9.77 2.95
C THR A 344 -5.10 -8.89 2.40
N TYR A 345 -6.21 -9.48 1.98
CA TYR A 345 -7.34 -8.74 1.39
C TYR A 345 -8.57 -8.83 2.28
N PRO A 346 -9.45 -7.83 2.27
CA PRO A 346 -10.75 -7.95 2.89
C PRO A 346 -11.58 -9.04 2.20
N GLU A 347 -12.46 -9.70 2.94
CA GLU A 347 -13.35 -10.73 2.40
C GLU A 347 -14.42 -10.11 1.51
N LEU A 348 -14.56 -10.60 0.28
CA LEU A 348 -15.61 -10.18 -0.62
C LEU A 348 -16.98 -10.68 -0.16
N SER A 349 -18.01 -9.86 -0.37
CA SER A 349 -19.40 -10.34 -0.36
C SER A 349 -19.55 -11.57 -1.26
N THR A 350 -20.40 -12.51 -0.86
CA THR A 350 -20.73 -13.66 -1.71
C THR A 350 -21.47 -13.24 -2.97
N ASP A 351 -22.47 -12.36 -2.81
CA ASP A 351 -23.36 -11.91 -3.88
C ASP A 351 -22.93 -10.53 -4.39
N ASP A 352 -23.27 -10.23 -5.63
CA ASP A 352 -23.09 -8.92 -6.26
C ASP A 352 -23.90 -7.85 -5.50
N TYR A 353 -23.39 -6.62 -5.49
CA TYR A 353 -24.13 -5.48 -4.94
C TYR A 353 -25.38 -5.18 -5.74
N VAL A 354 -26.50 -4.99 -5.05
CA VAL A 354 -27.78 -4.62 -5.66
C VAL A 354 -28.15 -3.19 -5.29
N PRO A 355 -28.13 -2.23 -6.23
CA PRO A 355 -28.51 -0.86 -5.94
C PRO A 355 -29.93 -0.74 -5.37
N GLY A 356 -30.07 0.06 -4.30
CA GLY A 356 -31.37 0.27 -3.64
C GLY A 356 -31.84 -0.88 -2.74
N ALA A 357 -31.10 -1.99 -2.66
CA ALA A 357 -31.29 -2.94 -1.59
C ALA A 357 -30.99 -2.22 -0.26
N GLN A 358 -31.96 -2.18 0.66
CA GLN A 358 -31.68 -1.61 1.98
C GLN A 358 -30.64 -2.53 2.66
N PRO A 359 -29.52 -1.97 3.16
CA PRO A 359 -28.57 -2.76 3.91
C PRO A 359 -29.28 -3.44 5.07
N VAL A 360 -29.14 -4.75 5.19
CA VAL A 360 -29.65 -5.50 6.34
C VAL A 360 -28.57 -5.42 7.40
N TYR A 361 -28.67 -4.43 8.25
CA TYR A 361 -27.78 -4.31 9.41
C TYR A 361 -28.12 -5.36 10.46
N ALA A 362 -27.10 -5.91 11.08
CA ALA A 362 -27.30 -6.83 12.21
C ALA A 362 -28.07 -6.11 13.33
N GLN A 363 -28.91 -6.85 14.08
CA GLN A 363 -29.56 -6.26 15.22
C GLN A 363 -28.50 -5.85 16.25
N GLY A 364 -28.43 -4.57 16.55
CA GLY A 364 -27.41 -3.97 17.40
C GLY A 364 -26.35 -3.15 16.66
N ASP A 365 -26.26 -3.22 15.33
CA ASP A 365 -25.48 -2.30 14.49
C ASP A 365 -26.29 -1.00 14.30
N LEU A 366 -26.17 -0.13 15.29
CA LEU A 366 -27.01 1.08 15.40
C LEU A 366 -26.41 2.28 14.66
N ASN A 367 -25.09 2.34 14.56
CA ASN A 367 -24.37 3.36 13.80
C ASN A 367 -24.26 3.00 12.31
N ARG A 368 -24.60 1.74 11.96
CA ARG A 368 -24.56 1.17 10.61
C ARG A 368 -23.17 1.12 9.99
N ASP A 369 -22.15 0.82 10.80
CA ASP A 369 -20.77 0.64 10.35
C ASP A 369 -20.47 -0.79 9.83
N GLY A 370 -21.45 -1.69 9.89
CA GLY A 370 -21.35 -3.09 9.47
C GLY A 370 -20.90 -4.04 10.57
N SER A 371 -20.63 -3.55 11.78
CA SER A 371 -20.24 -4.35 12.95
C SER A 371 -21.11 -4.05 14.16
N VAL A 372 -21.27 -5.03 15.05
CA VAL A 372 -21.95 -4.82 16.34
C VAL A 372 -20.87 -4.72 17.43
N GLY A 373 -20.64 -3.52 17.95
CA GLY A 373 -19.51 -3.24 18.83
C GLY A 373 -19.77 -2.19 19.90
N VAL A 374 -18.70 -1.77 20.56
CA VAL A 374 -18.74 -0.71 21.58
C VAL A 374 -19.16 0.63 20.97
N ALA A 375 -18.85 0.87 19.69
CA ALA A 375 -19.25 2.07 18.97
C ALA A 375 -20.78 2.23 18.93
N ASP A 376 -21.52 1.13 18.70
CA ASP A 376 -23.00 1.13 18.74
C ASP A 376 -23.55 1.42 20.11
N LEU A 377 -22.91 0.90 21.14
CA LEU A 377 -23.31 1.20 22.53
C LEU A 377 -23.12 2.69 22.85
N VAL A 378 -22.03 3.30 22.39
CA VAL A 378 -21.79 4.74 22.53
C VAL A 378 -22.80 5.54 21.73
N TYR A 379 -23.07 5.13 20.48
CA TYR A 379 -24.05 5.73 19.61
C TYR A 379 -25.47 5.68 20.21
N CYS A 380 -25.85 4.52 20.77
CA CYS A 380 -27.13 4.34 21.51
C CYS A 380 -27.19 5.23 22.75
N TYR A 381 -26.09 5.33 23.50
CA TYR A 381 -26.02 6.17 24.70
C TYR A 381 -26.25 7.64 24.34
N ASN A 382 -25.59 8.16 23.30
CA ASN A 382 -25.75 9.54 22.84
C ASN A 382 -27.19 9.83 22.43
N ALA A 383 -27.83 8.92 21.67
CA ALA A 383 -29.24 9.03 21.29
C ALA A 383 -30.18 9.10 22.49
N VAL A 384 -29.96 8.25 23.50
CA VAL A 384 -30.78 8.22 24.73
C VAL A 384 -30.56 9.49 25.57
N MET A 385 -29.37 10.08 25.52
CA MET A 385 -29.05 11.36 26.21
C MET A 385 -29.63 12.57 25.47
N GLY A 386 -30.17 12.40 24.28
CA GLY A 386 -30.84 13.44 23.53
C GLY A 386 -29.98 14.12 22.46
N ASP A 387 -28.82 13.54 22.16
CA ASP A 387 -28.00 13.98 21.05
C ASP A 387 -28.70 13.65 19.71
N GLU A 388 -28.50 14.50 18.72
CA GLU A 388 -28.99 14.23 17.36
C GLU A 388 -28.17 13.10 16.74
N VAL A 389 -28.82 12.00 16.34
CA VAL A 389 -28.18 10.85 15.72
C VAL A 389 -28.80 10.58 14.37
N LYS A 390 -28.01 10.10 13.41
CA LYS A 390 -28.43 9.88 12.02
C LYS A 390 -29.44 8.73 11.88
N TYR A 391 -29.34 7.69 12.71
CA TYR A 391 -30.13 6.47 12.62
C TYR A 391 -30.87 6.20 13.92
N SER A 392 -31.98 5.45 13.86
CA SER A 392 -32.75 5.05 15.04
C SER A 392 -31.92 4.11 15.93
N CYS A 393 -31.98 4.34 17.21
CA CYS A 393 -31.28 3.55 18.24
C CYS A 393 -32.20 2.64 19.04
N ASP A 394 -33.35 2.24 18.46
CA ASP A 394 -34.23 1.21 19.04
C ASP A 394 -33.61 -0.18 18.87
N ALA A 395 -32.68 -0.52 19.76
CA ALA A 395 -31.90 -1.74 19.67
C ALA A 395 -32.71 -3.00 20.01
N ASN A 396 -33.68 -2.86 20.91
CA ASN A 396 -34.52 -3.96 21.38
C ASN A 396 -35.81 -4.11 20.55
N ALA A 397 -36.04 -3.24 19.57
CA ALA A 397 -37.20 -3.20 18.68
C ALA A 397 -38.55 -3.05 19.39
N ASP A 398 -38.61 -2.29 20.51
CA ASP A 398 -39.82 -2.02 21.23
C ASP A 398 -40.57 -0.75 20.75
N GLY A 399 -40.04 -0.08 19.76
CA GLY A 399 -40.58 1.13 19.15
C GLY A 399 -40.19 2.42 19.86
N ARG A 400 -39.26 2.39 20.81
CA ARG A 400 -38.79 3.55 21.58
C ARG A 400 -37.29 3.54 21.73
N VAL A 401 -36.67 4.71 21.71
CA VAL A 401 -35.26 4.88 22.10
C VAL A 401 -35.20 5.26 23.56
N SER A 402 -34.61 4.40 24.40
CA SER A 402 -34.62 4.54 25.86
C SER A 402 -33.41 3.86 26.52
N SER A 403 -33.29 3.94 27.83
CA SER A 403 -32.25 3.22 28.59
C SER A 403 -32.36 1.67 28.51
N LEU A 404 -33.47 1.15 28.03
CA LEU A 404 -33.64 -0.28 27.76
C LEU A 404 -32.78 -0.75 26.58
N ASP A 405 -32.61 0.12 25.60
CA ASP A 405 -31.76 -0.16 24.42
C ASP A 405 -30.27 -0.23 24.82
N ILE A 406 -29.83 0.66 25.70
CA ILE A 406 -28.49 0.59 26.29
C ILE A 406 -28.29 -0.74 27.05
N THR A 407 -29.31 -1.16 27.79
CA THR A 407 -29.28 -2.42 28.54
C THR A 407 -29.23 -3.62 27.60
N TYR A 408 -30.00 -3.56 26.49
CA TYR A 408 -29.98 -4.58 25.44
C TYR A 408 -28.61 -4.68 24.77
N MET A 409 -28.05 -3.55 24.34
CA MET A 409 -26.71 -3.49 23.72
C MET A 409 -25.62 -4.06 24.63
N ARG A 410 -25.63 -3.72 25.94
CA ARG A 410 -24.68 -4.29 26.89
C ARG A 410 -24.77 -5.81 27.00
N LYS A 411 -25.98 -6.37 26.98
CA LYS A 411 -26.17 -7.82 26.98
C LYS A 411 -25.67 -8.47 25.70
N LEU A 412 -25.94 -7.83 24.56
CA LEU A 412 -25.53 -8.32 23.26
C LEU A 412 -23.99 -8.38 23.14
N LEU A 413 -23.29 -7.37 23.66
CA LEU A 413 -21.82 -7.30 23.65
C LEU A 413 -21.15 -8.22 24.66
N MET A 414 -21.89 -8.77 25.62
CA MET A 414 -21.36 -9.71 26.65
C MET A 414 -21.70 -11.17 26.33
N SER A 415 -22.50 -11.44 25.31
CA SER A 415 -22.89 -12.79 24.86
C SER A 415 -21.89 -13.37 23.89
#